data_b2ae5d06087058752dfbd16067a749d3
#
_entry.id   b2ae5d06087058752dfbd16067a749d3
#
_cell.length_a   1.000
_cell.length_b   1.000
_cell.length_c   1.000
_cell.angle_alpha   90.00
_cell.angle_beta   90.00
_cell.angle_gamma   90.00
#
_symmetry.space_group_name_H-M   'P 1'
#
loop_
_entity.id
_entity.type
_entity.pdbx_description
1 polymer ?
#
loop_
_entity_poly.entity_id
_entity_poly.type
_entity_poly.pdbx_seq_one_letter_code
_entity_poly.pdbx_strand_id
1 'polypeptide(L)'
;TGVHAKLMIAHFDASIPDDIYGNLVYILNQFLKTDLVIHSIISVKEDAHARFDAQIRTYEYHIDLEKNPFSKGLAYLFRDALDLDKMNEAAQLMQTFKDFEAFSKTHTDVKTFLCDISHAEWTKKEGGYVFKITANRFLRNMVRAIVGTLLDVGTNKTTIEQVGEIIKSKQRSNAGFSVPAHGLYL
;
A
#
# COMPACT_ATOMS: atom_id res chain seq x y z
N THR A 1 8.29 -7.19 -0.57
CA THR A 1 9.33 -7.26 0.47
C THR A 1 9.46 -5.89 1.12
N GLY A 2 9.54 -5.84 2.46
CA GLY A 2 9.68 -4.60 3.24
C GLY A 2 8.41 -3.76 3.38
N VAL A 3 7.25 -4.34 3.08
CA VAL A 3 5.92 -3.76 3.34
C VAL A 3 5.39 -4.40 4.62
N HIS A 4 4.71 -3.62 5.45
CA HIS A 4 4.07 -4.09 6.67
C HIS A 4 2.60 -4.46 6.44
N ALA A 5 2.05 -5.23 7.34
CA ALA A 5 0.61 -5.48 7.44
C ALA A 5 0.22 -5.58 8.91
N LYS A 6 -0.81 -4.84 9.33
CA LYS A 6 -1.39 -4.98 10.67
C LYS A 6 -2.21 -6.27 10.76
N LEU A 7 -2.84 -6.63 9.64
CA LEU A 7 -3.56 -7.88 9.44
C LEU A 7 -3.41 -8.33 7.98
N MET A 8 -3.00 -9.56 7.77
CA MET A 8 -2.91 -10.15 6.43
C MET A 8 -3.56 -11.53 6.43
N ILE A 9 -4.33 -11.82 5.39
CA ILE A 9 -4.93 -13.13 5.16
C ILE A 9 -4.13 -13.84 4.06
N ALA A 10 -3.70 -15.05 4.33
CA ALA A 10 -3.07 -15.95 3.37
C ALA A 10 -3.85 -17.27 3.32
N HIS A 11 -3.78 -18.00 2.22
CA HIS A 11 -4.35 -19.35 2.08
C HIS A 11 -3.27 -20.32 1.66
N PHE A 12 -3.46 -21.57 2.02
CA PHE A 12 -2.59 -22.69 1.65
C PHE A 12 -3.37 -23.99 1.72
N ASP A 13 -2.93 -25.00 0.99
CA ASP A 13 -3.45 -26.35 1.04
C ASP A 13 -2.50 -27.21 1.87
N ALA A 14 -3.04 -27.95 2.84
CA ALA A 14 -2.26 -28.86 3.67
C ALA A 14 -3.13 -29.98 4.24
N SER A 15 -2.57 -31.17 4.36
CA SER A 15 -3.12 -32.26 5.18
C SER A 15 -2.55 -32.12 6.58
N ILE A 16 -3.38 -31.73 7.55
CA ILE A 16 -2.98 -31.49 8.92
C ILE A 16 -3.62 -32.58 9.79
N PRO A 17 -2.83 -33.39 10.55
CA PRO A 17 -3.38 -34.36 11.50
C PRO A 17 -4.23 -33.67 12.57
N ASP A 18 -5.36 -34.30 12.96
CA ASP A 18 -6.33 -33.74 13.90
C ASP A 18 -5.73 -33.41 15.27
N ASP A 19 -4.77 -34.21 15.73
CA ASP A 19 -4.07 -34.03 17.00
C ASP A 19 -3.16 -32.80 17.02
N ILE A 20 -2.72 -32.33 15.85
CA ILE A 20 -1.89 -31.14 15.70
C ILE A 20 -2.74 -29.89 15.45
N TYR A 21 -3.86 -30.02 14.76
CA TYR A 21 -4.66 -28.89 14.28
C TYR A 21 -5.04 -27.91 15.41
N GLY A 22 -5.46 -28.41 16.57
CA GLY A 22 -5.84 -27.58 17.71
C GLY A 22 -4.71 -26.75 18.31
N ASN A 23 -3.45 -27.15 18.11
CA ASN A 23 -2.27 -26.48 18.63
C ASN A 23 -1.42 -25.80 17.55
N LEU A 24 -1.85 -25.85 16.29
CA LEU A 24 -1.03 -25.43 15.14
C LEU A 24 -0.61 -23.96 15.22
N VAL A 25 -1.51 -23.07 15.63
CA VAL A 25 -1.20 -21.64 15.80
C VAL A 25 -0.07 -21.44 16.82
N TYR A 26 -0.13 -22.14 17.95
CA TYR A 26 0.91 -22.08 18.98
C TYR A 26 2.25 -22.61 18.44
N ILE A 27 2.25 -23.79 17.81
CA ILE A 27 3.45 -24.41 17.24
C ILE A 27 4.12 -23.50 16.22
N LEU A 28 3.36 -22.93 15.29
CA LEU A 28 3.88 -22.03 14.27
C LEU A 28 4.44 -20.74 14.86
N ASN A 29 3.78 -20.15 15.87
CA ASN A 29 4.27 -18.95 16.52
C ASN A 29 5.55 -19.20 17.36
N GLN A 30 5.77 -20.42 17.85
CA GLN A 30 7.06 -20.76 18.48
C GLN A 30 8.19 -20.86 17.45
N PHE A 31 7.88 -21.25 16.22
CA PHE A 31 8.86 -21.40 15.15
C PHE A 31 9.16 -20.07 14.44
N LEU A 32 8.16 -19.19 14.33
CA LEU A 32 8.28 -17.89 13.62
C LEU A 32 9.08 -16.88 14.45
N LYS A 33 9.78 -15.99 13.74
CA LYS A 33 10.47 -14.84 14.36
C LYS A 33 9.44 -13.81 14.84
N THR A 34 9.90 -12.88 15.68
CA THR A 34 9.09 -11.85 16.34
C THR A 34 8.45 -10.81 15.41
N ASP A 35 8.83 -10.78 14.15
CA ASP A 35 8.32 -9.83 13.15
C ASP A 35 7.04 -10.34 12.43
N LEU A 36 6.56 -11.55 12.78
CA LEU A 36 5.35 -12.14 12.24
C LEU A 36 4.63 -12.95 13.32
N VAL A 37 3.31 -12.80 13.42
CA VAL A 37 2.46 -13.56 14.31
C VAL A 37 1.25 -14.13 13.57
N ILE A 38 0.91 -15.39 13.83
CA ILE A 38 -0.31 -16.04 13.35
C ILE A 38 -1.37 -15.91 14.43
N HIS A 39 -2.48 -15.26 14.11
CA HIS A 39 -3.60 -15.09 15.04
C HIS A 39 -4.57 -16.28 15.02
N SER A 40 -4.85 -16.81 13.84
CA SER A 40 -5.76 -17.93 13.66
C SER A 40 -5.51 -18.70 12.36
N ILE A 41 -5.90 -19.96 12.36
CA ILE A 41 -5.98 -20.80 11.16
C ILE A 41 -7.41 -21.33 11.12
N ILE A 42 -8.08 -21.14 10.00
CA ILE A 42 -9.46 -21.54 9.80
C ILE A 42 -9.62 -22.38 8.53
N SER A 43 -10.45 -23.39 8.57
CA SER A 43 -10.85 -24.10 7.36
C SER A 43 -11.76 -23.22 6.51
N VAL A 44 -11.52 -23.24 5.21
CA VAL A 44 -12.29 -22.48 4.23
C VAL A 44 -12.75 -23.42 3.11
N LYS A 45 -13.65 -22.95 2.24
CA LYS A 45 -14.05 -23.69 1.05
C LYS A 45 -12.87 -23.94 0.12
N GLU A 46 -12.92 -25.02 -0.67
CA GLU A 46 -11.83 -25.49 -1.52
C GLU A 46 -11.37 -24.45 -2.56
N ASP A 47 -12.30 -23.63 -3.06
CA ASP A 47 -12.02 -22.58 -4.05
C ASP A 47 -11.66 -21.20 -3.44
N ALA A 48 -11.52 -21.10 -2.11
CA ALA A 48 -11.21 -19.84 -1.43
C ALA A 48 -9.83 -19.33 -1.80
N HIS A 49 -9.75 -18.03 -2.12
CA HIS A 49 -8.50 -17.41 -2.54
C HIS A 49 -8.28 -16.03 -1.93
N ALA A 50 -7.39 -15.91 -0.95
CA ALA A 50 -7.15 -14.69 -0.17
C ALA A 50 -6.87 -13.43 -1.02
N ARG A 51 -6.30 -13.57 -2.23
CA ARG A 51 -6.04 -12.45 -3.13
C ARG A 51 -7.24 -12.11 -4.02
N PHE A 52 -7.94 -13.11 -4.55
CA PHE A 52 -8.98 -12.89 -5.57
C PHE A 52 -10.36 -12.64 -4.95
N ASP A 53 -10.63 -13.21 -3.77
CA ASP A 53 -11.89 -12.97 -3.06
C ASP A 53 -11.91 -11.63 -2.31
N ALA A 54 -10.76 -10.99 -2.15
CA ALA A 54 -10.71 -9.68 -1.52
C ALA A 54 -11.35 -8.61 -2.43
N GLN A 55 -12.44 -8.02 -1.97
CA GLN A 55 -13.20 -7.01 -2.70
C GLN A 55 -12.60 -5.60 -2.59
N ILE A 56 -12.04 -5.29 -1.43
CA ILE A 56 -11.47 -3.97 -1.11
C ILE A 56 -10.14 -4.16 -0.39
N ARG A 57 -9.17 -3.29 -0.67
CA ARG A 57 -7.91 -3.19 0.04
C ARG A 57 -7.67 -1.76 0.46
N THR A 58 -7.14 -1.58 1.66
CA THR A 58 -6.73 -0.29 2.17
C THR A 58 -5.25 -0.34 2.50
N TYR A 59 -4.52 0.68 2.09
CA TYR A 59 -3.13 0.88 2.45
C TYR A 59 -2.97 2.19 3.20
N GLU A 60 -2.05 2.20 4.15
CA GLU A 60 -1.53 3.40 4.77
C GLU A 60 -0.06 3.57 4.41
N TYR A 61 0.37 4.80 4.12
CA TYR A 61 1.77 5.12 3.95
C TYR A 61 2.19 6.19 4.96
N HIS A 62 3.16 5.83 5.81
CA HIS A 62 3.60 6.68 6.92
C HIS A 62 4.87 7.44 6.52
N ILE A 63 4.87 8.76 6.72
CA ILE A 63 6.06 9.61 6.63
C ILE A 63 6.29 10.34 7.95
N ASP A 64 7.57 10.51 8.29
CA ASP A 64 8.02 11.36 9.38
C ASP A 64 8.77 12.56 8.78
N LEU A 65 8.55 13.75 9.33
CA LEU A 65 9.23 14.97 8.92
C LEU A 65 10.55 15.17 9.67
N GLU A 66 10.68 14.54 10.83
CA GLU A 66 11.86 14.59 11.68
C GLU A 66 12.35 13.19 12.04
N LYS A 67 13.60 13.10 12.46
CA LYS A 67 14.17 11.83 12.92
C LYS A 67 13.43 11.34 14.18
N ASN A 68 12.87 10.14 14.09
CA ASN A 68 12.26 9.47 15.21
C ASN A 68 12.87 8.06 15.35
N PRO A 69 13.63 7.76 16.41
CA PRO A 69 14.21 6.44 16.62
C PRO A 69 13.18 5.33 16.75
N PHE A 70 11.98 5.63 17.25
CA PHE A 70 10.90 4.65 17.45
C PHE A 70 10.16 4.27 16.17
N SER A 71 10.24 5.08 15.12
CA SER A 71 9.66 4.79 13.80
C SER A 71 10.70 4.33 12.76
N LYS A 72 11.95 4.06 13.20
CA LYS A 72 13.01 3.56 12.31
C LYS A 72 12.58 2.27 11.61
N GLY A 73 12.53 2.30 10.27
CA GLY A 73 12.06 1.16 9.45
C GLY A 73 10.54 0.98 9.42
N LEU A 74 9.77 1.89 10.02
CA LEU A 74 8.31 1.89 10.10
C LEU A 74 7.67 3.10 9.40
N ALA A 75 8.43 4.16 9.14
CA ALA A 75 8.00 5.35 8.40
C ALA A 75 9.13 5.85 7.50
N TYR A 76 8.77 6.50 6.41
CA TYR A 76 9.73 7.15 5.51
C TYR A 76 10.06 8.55 6.03
N LEU A 77 11.35 8.79 6.33
CA LEU A 77 11.81 10.13 6.73
C LEU A 77 11.88 11.04 5.49
N PHE A 78 11.01 12.03 5.44
CA PHE A 78 10.93 13.03 4.37
C PHE A 78 11.06 14.43 4.97
N ARG A 79 12.10 15.17 4.62
CA ARG A 79 12.49 16.41 5.32
C ARG A 79 12.03 17.69 4.65
N ASP A 80 11.64 17.62 3.37
CA ASP A 80 11.20 18.82 2.66
C ASP A 80 9.83 19.26 3.18
N ALA A 81 9.57 20.57 3.19
CA ALA A 81 8.26 21.11 3.52
C ALA A 81 7.21 20.63 2.52
N LEU A 82 6.06 20.25 3.01
CA LEU A 82 4.96 19.69 2.21
C LEU A 82 3.72 20.56 2.32
N ASP A 83 3.14 20.89 1.18
CA ASP A 83 1.81 21.50 1.07
C ASP A 83 0.74 20.40 1.13
N LEU A 84 0.18 20.18 2.33
CA LEU A 84 -0.79 19.10 2.57
C LEU A 84 -2.10 19.32 1.79
N ASP A 85 -2.50 20.57 1.62
CA ASP A 85 -3.77 20.90 0.95
C ASP A 85 -3.66 20.56 -0.56
N LYS A 86 -2.56 20.93 -1.21
CA LYS A 86 -2.29 20.53 -2.61
C LYS A 86 -2.18 19.02 -2.78
N MET A 87 -1.53 18.33 -1.83
CA MET A 87 -1.43 16.87 -1.86
C MET A 87 -2.81 16.22 -1.77
N ASN A 88 -3.70 16.74 -0.95
CA ASN A 88 -5.07 16.23 -0.83
C ASN A 88 -5.92 16.56 -2.06
N GLU A 89 -5.79 17.75 -2.63
CA GLU A 89 -6.47 18.10 -3.88
C GLU A 89 -6.04 17.17 -5.03
N ALA A 90 -4.74 16.91 -5.18
CA ALA A 90 -4.23 15.94 -6.15
C ALA A 90 -4.72 14.51 -5.87
N ALA A 91 -4.80 14.09 -4.60
CA ALA A 91 -5.32 12.78 -4.22
C ALA A 91 -6.83 12.64 -4.55
N GLN A 92 -7.62 13.70 -4.37
CA GLN A 92 -9.02 13.73 -4.78
C GLN A 92 -9.17 13.67 -6.30
N LEU A 93 -8.33 14.40 -7.05
CA LEU A 93 -8.31 14.31 -8.51
C LEU A 93 -8.06 12.89 -8.99
N MET A 94 -7.13 12.14 -8.36
CA MET A 94 -6.83 10.75 -8.73
C MET A 94 -8.07 9.84 -8.63
N GLN A 95 -9.00 10.08 -7.70
CA GLN A 95 -10.20 9.27 -7.53
C GLN A 95 -11.17 9.36 -8.73
N THR A 96 -11.03 10.37 -9.57
CA THR A 96 -11.84 10.54 -10.79
C THR A 96 -11.37 9.69 -11.97
N PHE A 97 -10.18 9.09 -11.87
CA PHE A 97 -9.60 8.23 -12.90
C PHE A 97 -9.82 6.74 -12.61
N LYS A 98 -9.70 5.92 -13.63
CA LYS A 98 -9.84 4.46 -13.52
C LYS A 98 -8.59 3.71 -14.01
N ASP A 99 -7.90 4.22 -15.02
CA ASP A 99 -6.72 3.58 -15.60
C ASP A 99 -5.45 4.14 -14.93
N PHE A 100 -4.73 3.25 -14.23
CA PHE A 100 -3.54 3.57 -13.47
C PHE A 100 -2.27 2.91 -14.02
N GLU A 101 -2.20 2.69 -15.32
CA GLU A 101 -1.03 2.10 -15.98
C GLU A 101 0.26 2.86 -15.67
N ALA A 102 0.21 4.21 -15.65
CA ALA A 102 1.34 5.07 -15.29
C ALA A 102 1.94 4.79 -13.89
N PHE A 103 1.19 4.17 -12.98
CA PHE A 103 1.65 3.82 -11.63
C PHE A 103 2.00 2.35 -11.47
N SER A 104 1.85 1.53 -12.50
CA SER A 104 2.19 0.11 -12.48
C SER A 104 3.69 -0.10 -12.67
N LYS A 105 4.22 -1.13 -12.02
CA LYS A 105 5.57 -1.59 -12.36
C LYS A 105 5.56 -2.12 -13.79
N THR A 106 6.56 -1.75 -14.60
CA THR A 106 6.76 -2.26 -15.95
C THR A 106 7.03 -3.78 -15.95
N HIS A 107 6.71 -4.45 -17.03
CA HIS A 107 6.91 -5.90 -17.22
C HIS A 107 6.16 -6.75 -16.16
N THR A 108 4.87 -6.48 -15.97
CA THR A 108 3.99 -7.29 -15.13
C THR A 108 2.89 -7.91 -16.00
N ASP A 109 2.61 -9.19 -15.76
CA ASP A 109 1.48 -9.90 -16.39
C ASP A 109 0.16 -9.46 -15.74
N VAL A 110 -0.32 -8.28 -16.12
CA VAL A 110 -1.64 -7.80 -15.68
C VAL A 110 -2.61 -7.77 -16.86
N LYS A 111 -3.80 -8.30 -16.63
CA LYS A 111 -4.87 -8.31 -17.65
C LYS A 111 -5.51 -6.93 -17.85
N THR A 112 -5.45 -6.06 -16.84
CA THR A 112 -6.04 -4.72 -16.88
C THR A 112 -5.36 -3.79 -15.88
N PHE A 113 -5.24 -2.52 -16.24
CA PHE A 113 -4.72 -1.46 -15.37
C PHE A 113 -5.84 -0.68 -14.65
N LEU A 114 -7.09 -1.13 -14.81
CA LEU A 114 -8.24 -0.48 -14.19
C LEU A 114 -8.25 -0.76 -12.68
N CYS A 115 -8.35 0.31 -11.91
CA CYS A 115 -8.51 0.31 -10.46
C CYS A 115 -9.56 1.36 -10.08
N ASP A 116 -10.38 1.07 -9.10
CA ASP A 116 -11.41 1.97 -8.58
C ASP A 116 -11.00 2.45 -7.19
N ILE A 117 -10.45 3.68 -7.12
CA ILE A 117 -10.05 4.28 -5.85
C ILE A 117 -11.30 4.93 -5.24
N SER A 118 -11.72 4.41 -4.09
CA SER A 118 -12.87 4.92 -3.34
C SER A 118 -12.49 5.92 -2.25
N HIS A 119 -11.22 5.96 -1.85
CA HIS A 119 -10.70 6.90 -0.85
C HIS A 119 -9.21 7.14 -1.09
N ALA A 120 -8.77 8.39 -0.99
CA ALA A 120 -7.37 8.77 -1.02
C ALA A 120 -7.19 10.10 -0.25
N GLU A 121 -6.52 10.08 0.90
CA GLU A 121 -6.39 11.23 1.79
C GLU A 121 -5.11 11.21 2.60
N TRP A 122 -4.51 12.38 2.77
CA TRP A 122 -3.43 12.65 3.70
C TRP A 122 -3.96 13.25 4.99
N THR A 123 -3.55 12.72 6.12
CA THR A 123 -3.88 13.22 7.45
C THR A 123 -2.62 13.53 8.25
N LYS A 124 -2.71 14.51 9.16
CA LYS A 124 -1.64 14.82 10.10
C LYS A 124 -1.55 13.73 11.17
N LYS A 125 -0.34 13.36 11.54
CA LYS A 125 -0.01 12.60 12.74
C LYS A 125 1.07 13.35 13.54
N GLU A 126 1.36 12.92 14.73
CA GLU A 126 2.49 13.43 15.49
C GLU A 126 3.80 13.23 14.72
N GLY A 127 4.53 14.32 14.48
CA GLY A 127 5.81 14.32 13.77
C GLY A 127 5.76 14.01 12.27
N GLY A 128 4.57 13.98 11.64
CA GLY A 128 4.50 13.66 10.21
C GLY A 128 3.09 13.56 9.63
N TYR A 129 2.96 12.73 8.60
CA TYR A 129 1.70 12.51 7.88
C TYR A 129 1.46 11.02 7.61
N VAL A 130 0.20 10.67 7.42
CA VAL A 130 -0.25 9.35 6.94
C VAL A 130 -1.11 9.54 5.69
N PHE A 131 -0.77 8.84 4.63
CA PHE A 131 -1.62 8.72 3.45
C PHE A 131 -2.42 7.43 3.53
N LYS A 132 -3.74 7.53 3.48
CA LYS A 132 -4.65 6.39 3.42
C LYS A 132 -5.27 6.30 2.04
N ILE A 133 -5.23 5.11 1.43
CA ILE A 133 -5.81 4.86 0.12
C ILE A 133 -6.56 3.54 0.12
N THR A 134 -7.78 3.56 -0.42
CA THR A 134 -8.67 2.40 -0.54
C THR A 134 -9.11 2.23 -1.98
N ALA A 135 -9.03 1.01 -2.50
CA ALA A 135 -9.50 0.66 -3.83
C ALA A 135 -9.96 -0.81 -3.91
N ASN A 136 -10.72 -1.15 -4.96
CA ASN A 136 -11.09 -2.53 -5.26
C ASN A 136 -9.85 -3.41 -5.53
N ARG A 137 -8.79 -2.85 -6.12
CA ARG A 137 -7.51 -3.52 -6.35
C ARG A 137 -6.40 -2.50 -6.50
N PHE A 138 -5.15 -2.97 -6.39
CA PHE A 138 -3.95 -2.18 -6.69
C PHE A 138 -3.02 -2.95 -7.62
N LEU A 139 -2.36 -2.21 -8.51
CA LEU A 139 -1.30 -2.72 -9.34
C LEU A 139 0.00 -2.85 -8.53
N ARG A 140 0.92 -3.67 -9.02
CA ARG A 140 2.23 -3.83 -8.37
C ARG A 140 2.95 -2.48 -8.30
N ASN A 141 3.37 -2.08 -7.10
CA ASN A 141 4.06 -0.82 -6.81
C ASN A 141 3.19 0.46 -6.91
N MET A 142 1.90 0.35 -7.25
CA MET A 142 1.02 1.48 -7.52
C MET A 142 0.97 2.49 -6.37
N VAL A 143 0.69 2.05 -5.14
CA VAL A 143 0.58 2.96 -3.98
C VAL A 143 1.86 3.74 -3.75
N ARG A 144 3.02 3.08 -3.86
CA ARG A 144 4.33 3.73 -3.68
C ARG A 144 4.65 4.77 -4.75
N ALA A 145 4.22 4.55 -5.99
CA ALA A 145 4.37 5.52 -7.07
C ALA A 145 3.38 6.69 -6.92
N ILE A 146 2.15 6.43 -6.49
CA ILE A 146 1.17 7.47 -6.15
C ILE A 146 1.72 8.37 -5.05
N VAL A 147 2.19 7.80 -3.94
CA VAL A 147 2.77 8.58 -2.84
C VAL A 147 3.94 9.43 -3.32
N GLY A 148 4.88 8.89 -4.12
CA GLY A 148 5.98 9.67 -4.66
C GLY A 148 5.52 10.85 -5.51
N THR A 149 4.50 10.66 -6.36
CA THR A 149 3.91 11.74 -7.16
C THR A 149 3.24 12.79 -6.28
N LEU A 150 2.51 12.39 -5.24
CA LEU A 150 1.89 13.32 -4.30
C LEU A 150 2.93 14.10 -3.48
N LEU A 151 4.08 13.51 -3.15
CA LEU A 151 5.20 14.22 -2.53
C LEU A 151 5.82 15.25 -3.48
N ASP A 152 5.91 14.94 -4.78
CA ASP A 152 6.34 15.92 -5.79
C ASP A 152 5.34 17.09 -5.91
N VAL A 153 4.03 16.83 -5.75
CA VAL A 153 3.02 17.90 -5.65
C VAL A 153 3.24 18.74 -4.37
N GLY A 154 3.39 18.08 -3.23
CA GLY A 154 3.60 18.74 -1.93
C GLY A 154 4.84 19.62 -1.89
N THR A 155 5.88 19.29 -2.66
CA THR A 155 7.11 20.08 -2.82
C THR A 155 7.06 21.06 -4.00
N ASN A 156 5.92 21.22 -4.68
CA ASN A 156 5.73 22.07 -5.87
C ASN A 156 6.62 21.70 -7.08
N LYS A 157 7.11 20.47 -7.17
CA LYS A 157 7.81 19.94 -8.35
C LYS A 157 6.83 19.52 -9.47
N THR A 158 5.60 19.18 -9.11
CA THR A 158 4.52 18.76 -10.01
C THR A 158 3.27 19.53 -9.64
N THR A 159 2.54 20.06 -10.65
CA THR A 159 1.23 20.71 -10.39
C THR A 159 0.10 19.67 -10.33
N ILE A 160 -1.06 20.07 -9.82
CA ILE A 160 -2.24 19.22 -9.74
C ILE A 160 -2.71 18.80 -11.15
N GLU A 161 -2.68 19.73 -12.10
CA GLU A 161 -3.03 19.46 -13.51
C GLU A 161 -2.08 18.43 -14.13
N GLN A 162 -0.78 18.54 -13.87
CA GLN A 162 0.22 17.58 -14.35
C GLN A 162 -0.02 16.17 -13.80
N VAL A 163 -0.60 16.01 -12.60
CA VAL A 163 -1.00 14.68 -12.10
C VAL A 163 -2.02 14.03 -13.04
N GLY A 164 -3.01 14.80 -13.52
CA GLY A 164 -3.97 14.30 -14.52
C GLY A 164 -3.31 13.93 -15.86
N GLU A 165 -2.31 14.69 -16.29
CA GLU A 165 -1.52 14.40 -17.51
C GLU A 165 -0.67 13.14 -17.34
N ILE A 166 -0.03 12.95 -16.18
CA ILE A 166 0.73 11.74 -15.83
C ILE A 166 -0.17 10.51 -15.95
N ILE A 167 -1.37 10.54 -15.36
CA ILE A 167 -2.31 9.41 -15.44
C ILE A 167 -2.68 9.11 -16.89
N LYS A 168 -3.05 10.13 -17.66
CA LYS A 168 -3.44 10.00 -19.07
C LYS A 168 -2.29 9.53 -19.96
N SER A 169 -1.06 9.83 -19.61
CA SER A 169 0.12 9.43 -20.39
C SER A 169 0.36 7.92 -20.40
N LYS A 170 -0.13 7.19 -19.41
CA LYS A 170 0.09 5.74 -19.21
C LYS A 170 1.56 5.34 -19.12
N GLN A 171 2.46 6.29 -18.92
CA GLN A 171 3.90 6.04 -18.88
C GLN A 171 4.43 6.12 -17.46
N ARG A 172 5.02 5.01 -17.00
CA ARG A 172 5.62 4.93 -15.64
C ARG A 172 6.72 5.94 -15.40
N SER A 173 7.47 6.32 -16.44
CA SER A 173 8.55 7.33 -16.37
C SER A 173 8.06 8.72 -16.01
N ASN A 174 6.80 9.04 -16.28
CA ASN A 174 6.24 10.37 -15.99
C ASN A 174 5.73 10.47 -14.54
N ALA A 175 5.42 9.35 -13.89
CA ALA A 175 5.02 9.33 -12.49
C ALA A 175 6.23 9.48 -11.57
N GLY A 176 6.00 10.02 -10.38
CA GLY A 176 7.01 10.20 -9.34
C GLY A 176 7.74 8.91 -8.96
N PHE A 177 8.82 9.04 -8.22
CA PHE A 177 9.61 7.90 -7.75
C PHE A 177 8.79 6.97 -6.86
N SER A 178 9.18 5.71 -6.78
CA SER A 178 8.56 4.77 -5.86
C SER A 178 9.15 4.94 -4.47
N VAL A 179 8.38 5.52 -3.55
CA VAL A 179 8.82 5.71 -2.16
C VAL A 179 9.23 4.39 -1.50
N PRO A 180 10.09 4.43 -0.45
CA PRO A 180 10.55 3.23 0.25
C PRO A 180 9.42 2.33 0.75
N ALA A 181 9.63 1.01 0.72
CA ALA A 181 8.60 0.03 1.08
C ALA A 181 8.23 0.06 2.57
N HIS A 182 9.19 0.38 3.43
CA HIS A 182 9.03 0.32 4.90
C HIS A 182 8.06 1.36 5.47
N GLY A 183 7.61 2.34 4.70
CA GLY A 183 6.53 3.23 5.09
C GLY A 183 5.13 2.71 4.76
N LEU A 184 5.00 1.58 4.02
CA LEU A 184 3.74 1.07 3.50
C LEU A 184 3.16 -0.04 4.38
N TYR A 185 1.87 0.07 4.69
CA TYR A 185 1.09 -0.87 5.49
C TYR A 185 -0.18 -1.29 4.74
N LEU A 186 -0.49 -2.60 4.81
CA LEU A 186 -1.77 -3.17 4.38
C LEU A 186 -2.69 -3.27 5.58
#